data_9be59cdadb23e97ef05b97da7caa2c63
#
_entry.id   9be59cdadb23e97ef05b97da7caa2c63
#
_cell.length_a   1.000
_cell.length_b   1.000
_cell.length_c   1.000
_cell.angle_alpha   90.00
_cell.angle_beta   90.00
_cell.angle_gamma   90.00
#
_symmetry.space_group_name_H-M   'P 1'
#
loop_
_entity.id
_entity.type
_entity.pdbx_description
1 polymer ?
#
loop_
_entity_poly.entity_id
_entity_poly.type
_entity_poly.pdbx_seq_one_letter_code
_entity_poly.pdbx_strand_id
1 'polypeptide(L)'
;MLILTVPFKFDIPSPDDMVSIGLKSSRHLRKDIPGKMVMGDDDLVAEKDTSTDPSSSVKLDELGGNSSSVAANTRNETLILDNELQHLSLERKPKNSKAKIKKPVPVSQYKPEPWMLQGEDQEMPRQLNLAIVGHVDSGKSTLCGRLLHALGRISKKQMHKNEKEAKEKGKGSFAYAWAMDESADERARGITMNVGVAYFDTKNYQVVMLDSPGHKDFVPNMISGVTQADAAVLVVDASLGSFESGMGVNGVGQTKEHSQLIRSFGVENLIVAVNKMDSVEYSAERFNYVKSQLGIFLRSCGYKESAITWVPLSAMENENLVTAASDTRLSSWFHGTCLLEAIDSSAAPHRDVSKPLRLPICDVISSHVLGQVAVCGKVVCGAIRSDSKVLVMPSGELATVKIIERDSSRLSSARAGDNIAIGLQGIDPIHVMSGGVLCHPDYPVSVASSLELKILVLDITVPILPGLQFELHAHHAKVSASLVRIVSLLDQKTGKASARKPRMLTARQAAVVEVRLEREVCVEEFGTLKALGRAFLRSQGSTVAVGVVTRVVQVQGERAEQAS
;
A
#
# COMPACT_ATOMS: atom_id res chain seq x y z
N MET A 1 31.81 23.41 -17.91
CA MET A 1 30.37 23.33 -17.80
C MET A 1 30.09 22.66 -16.47
N LEU A 2 29.93 23.46 -15.41
CA LEU A 2 29.72 22.99 -14.05
C LEU A 2 28.27 22.49 -13.92
N ILE A 3 28.08 21.19 -13.77
CA ILE A 3 26.80 20.64 -13.39
C ILE A 3 26.64 20.97 -11.89
N LEU A 4 25.90 22.03 -11.62
CA LEU A 4 25.38 22.30 -10.28
C LEU A 4 24.42 21.16 -9.90
N THR A 5 24.89 20.18 -9.16
CA THR A 5 24.04 19.21 -8.47
C THR A 5 23.26 19.99 -7.42
N VAL A 6 22.04 20.37 -7.76
CA VAL A 6 21.08 20.91 -6.78
C VAL A 6 20.94 19.86 -5.68
N PRO A 7 21.13 20.22 -4.39
CA PRO A 7 20.93 19.26 -3.31
C PRO A 7 19.52 18.69 -3.41
N PHE A 8 19.41 17.38 -3.36
CA PHE A 8 18.18 16.64 -3.51
C PHE A 8 17.25 17.02 -2.35
N LYS A 9 16.36 17.98 -2.57
CA LYS A 9 15.28 18.34 -1.65
C LYS A 9 14.06 17.55 -2.07
N PHE A 10 13.60 16.71 -1.17
CA PHE A 10 12.23 16.21 -1.28
C PHE A 10 11.29 17.36 -0.92
N ASP A 11 10.28 17.63 -1.71
CA ASP A 11 9.16 18.51 -1.32
C ASP A 11 8.33 17.91 -0.15
N ILE A 12 8.62 16.69 0.16
CA ILE A 12 8.13 15.85 1.26
C ILE A 12 9.39 15.37 1.98
N PRO A 13 9.44 15.25 3.32
CA PRO A 13 10.64 14.79 4.00
C PRO A 13 11.23 13.59 3.30
N SER A 14 12.47 13.74 2.86
CA SER A 14 13.19 12.65 2.23
C SER A 14 13.41 11.54 3.27
N PRO A 15 13.76 10.30 2.87
CA PRO A 15 14.30 9.34 3.82
C PRO A 15 15.39 9.93 4.72
N ASP A 16 16.17 10.91 4.22
CA ASP A 16 17.19 11.62 5.00
C ASP A 16 16.61 12.59 6.02
N ASP A 17 15.53 13.29 5.67
CA ASP A 17 14.85 14.18 6.60
C ASP A 17 14.20 13.39 7.73
N MET A 18 13.64 12.21 7.43
CA MET A 18 13.08 11.30 8.44
C MET A 18 14.14 10.80 9.40
N VAL A 19 15.35 10.47 8.92
CA VAL A 19 16.48 10.07 9.76
C VAL A 19 16.92 11.20 10.66
N SER A 20 17.09 12.42 10.14
CA SER A 20 17.59 13.55 10.91
C SER A 20 16.60 13.98 12.00
N ILE A 21 15.29 13.89 11.74
CA ILE A 21 14.22 14.18 12.71
C ILE A 21 14.16 13.09 13.79
N GLY A 22 14.22 11.81 13.42
CA GLY A 22 14.21 10.69 14.37
C GLY A 22 15.36 10.70 15.35
N LEU A 23 16.56 11.06 14.90
CA LEU A 23 17.76 11.18 15.76
C LEU A 23 17.70 12.36 16.72
N LYS A 24 17.12 13.49 16.34
CA LYS A 24 16.89 14.62 17.26
C LYS A 24 15.93 14.23 18.38
N SER A 25 14.87 13.50 18.06
CA SER A 25 13.89 13.01 19.02
C SER A 25 14.50 12.04 20.03
N SER A 26 15.32 11.09 19.58
CA SER A 26 15.94 10.10 20.46
C SER A 26 17.03 10.71 21.39
N ARG A 27 17.66 11.83 21.01
CA ARG A 27 18.60 12.54 21.89
C ARG A 27 17.91 13.35 22.98
N HIS A 28 16.70 13.88 22.71
CA HIS A 28 15.92 14.58 23.75
C HIS A 28 15.33 13.60 24.77
N LEU A 29 14.90 12.42 24.34
CA LEU A 29 14.39 11.38 25.25
C LEU A 29 15.46 10.81 26.21
N ARG A 30 16.75 10.90 25.88
CA ARG A 30 17.84 10.49 26.79
C ARG A 30 18.27 11.55 27.82
N LYS A 31 17.80 12.79 27.68
CA LYS A 31 18.17 13.88 28.62
C LYS A 31 17.21 14.07 29.79
N ASP A 32 16.02 13.50 29.71
CA ASP A 32 14.96 13.69 30.72
C ASP A 32 14.71 12.47 31.62
N ILE A 33 15.73 11.66 31.88
CA ILE A 33 15.65 10.66 32.95
C ILE A 33 16.36 11.30 34.19
N PRO A 34 15.62 11.74 35.23
CA PRO A 34 16.21 12.16 36.46
C PRO A 34 16.83 10.98 37.19
N GLY A 35 17.93 11.28 37.86
CA GLY A 35 18.88 10.37 38.42
C GLY A 35 18.37 9.38 39.46
N LYS A 36 19.16 8.36 39.56
CA LYS A 36 19.50 7.52 40.70
C LYS A 36 18.66 7.74 41.99
N MET A 37 17.96 6.68 42.36
CA MET A 37 17.89 6.30 43.77
C MET A 37 18.73 5.04 43.99
N VAL A 38 19.75 5.21 44.82
CA VAL A 38 20.56 4.17 45.44
C VAL A 38 19.82 3.71 46.69
N MET A 39 19.78 2.41 46.88
CA MET A 39 19.73 1.64 48.15
C MET A 39 19.10 0.29 47.82
N GLY A 40 19.60 -0.83 48.23
CA GLY A 40 20.57 -1.28 49.19
C GLY A 40 20.61 -2.79 49.10
N ASP A 41 21.77 -3.34 49.33
CA ASP A 41 22.01 -4.78 49.46
C ASP A 41 21.10 -5.42 50.50
N ASP A 42 20.70 -6.67 50.25
CA ASP A 42 20.88 -7.76 51.21
C ASP A 42 20.45 -9.12 50.64
N ASP A 43 21.43 -9.97 50.58
CA ASP A 43 21.57 -11.39 50.95
C ASP A 43 20.59 -12.49 50.50
N LEU A 44 21.25 -13.41 49.75
CA LEU A 44 21.37 -14.88 49.96
C LEU A 44 20.09 -15.72 50.05
N VAL A 45 19.94 -16.70 49.18
CA VAL A 45 20.27 -18.12 49.44
C VAL A 45 20.04 -18.94 48.17
N ALA A 46 21.01 -19.73 47.84
CA ALA A 46 20.99 -20.80 46.85
C ALA A 46 20.29 -22.04 47.44
N GLU A 47 19.59 -22.76 46.60
CA GLU A 47 19.58 -24.22 46.70
C GLU A 47 19.33 -24.89 45.36
N LYS A 48 20.17 -25.89 45.17
CA LYS A 48 20.31 -26.82 44.06
C LYS A 48 19.32 -28.00 44.16
N ASP A 49 19.30 -28.69 43.05
CA ASP A 49 19.14 -30.14 42.83
C ASP A 49 17.75 -30.57 42.31
N THR A 50 17.66 -31.28 41.30
CA THR A 50 18.21 -32.47 40.68
C THR A 50 17.17 -33.10 39.72
N SER A 51 17.60 -33.37 38.53
CA SER A 51 17.39 -34.58 37.72
C SER A 51 16.07 -35.38 37.79
N THR A 52 15.52 -35.68 36.66
CA THR A 52 15.51 -37.06 36.07
C THR A 52 14.65 -37.11 34.81
N ASP A 53 15.26 -37.55 33.72
CA ASP A 53 14.61 -38.26 32.62
C ASP A 53 14.19 -39.67 33.13
N PRO A 54 13.18 -40.33 32.53
CA PRO A 54 13.55 -41.27 31.48
C PRO A 54 12.53 -41.51 30.35
N SER A 55 13.11 -41.79 29.21
CA SER A 55 12.71 -42.60 28.06
C SER A 55 11.63 -43.68 28.28
N SER A 56 10.73 -43.83 27.30
CA SER A 56 10.29 -45.16 26.87
C SER A 56 9.82 -45.16 25.39
N SER A 57 10.58 -45.90 24.66
CA SER A 57 10.32 -46.47 23.34
C SER A 57 9.21 -47.51 23.38
N VAL A 58 8.34 -47.53 22.37
CA VAL A 58 7.59 -48.75 22.00
C VAL A 58 7.57 -48.88 20.47
N LYS A 59 7.82 -50.12 20.11
CA LYS A 59 8.17 -50.72 18.82
C LYS A 59 7.03 -50.77 17.81
N LEU A 60 7.47 -50.89 16.56
CA LEU A 60 6.78 -51.43 15.39
C LEU A 60 6.10 -52.78 15.63
N ASP A 61 5.00 -53.04 14.97
CA ASP A 61 4.66 -54.36 14.45
C ASP A 61 4.06 -54.22 13.02
N GLU A 62 4.69 -55.00 12.14
CA GLU A 62 4.29 -55.31 10.78
C GLU A 62 3.11 -56.28 10.72
N LEU A 63 2.30 -56.18 9.68
CA LEU A 63 1.59 -57.25 8.97
C LEU A 63 1.07 -56.63 7.66
N GLY A 64 1.45 -56.93 6.49
CA GLY A 64 1.68 -58.18 5.78
C GLY A 64 0.44 -58.58 4.97
N GLY A 65 0.48 -58.46 3.64
CA GLY A 65 -0.40 -59.27 2.82
C GLY A 65 -0.96 -58.69 1.53
N ASN A 66 -0.27 -58.99 0.43
CA ASN A 66 -0.75 -59.38 -0.92
C ASN A 66 -1.70 -58.45 -1.74
N SER A 67 -1.15 -57.89 -2.78
CA SER A 67 -0.81 -58.43 -4.15
C SER A 67 -2.01 -58.44 -5.14
N SER A 68 -1.67 -57.88 -6.26
CA SER A 68 -1.98 -58.26 -7.63
C SER A 68 -3.12 -57.57 -8.36
N SER A 69 -2.69 -57.04 -9.50
CA SER A 69 -3.39 -56.97 -10.79
C SER A 69 -4.49 -55.91 -10.96
N VAL A 70 -4.12 -54.74 -11.47
CA VAL A 70 -4.72 -54.09 -12.63
C VAL A 70 -3.72 -53.07 -13.22
N ALA A 71 -2.80 -53.54 -14.02
CA ALA A 71 -1.93 -52.73 -14.86
C ALA A 71 -1.91 -53.28 -16.27
N ALA A 72 -2.97 -53.07 -17.00
CA ALA A 72 -3.01 -53.31 -18.45
C ALA A 72 -4.28 -52.76 -19.12
N ASN A 73 -4.65 -51.49 -18.92
CA ASN A 73 -5.68 -50.88 -19.81
C ASN A 73 -5.58 -49.36 -19.98
N THR A 74 -4.48 -48.74 -19.53
CA THR A 74 -4.33 -47.27 -19.64
C THR A 74 -3.31 -46.85 -20.74
N ARG A 75 -2.89 -47.76 -21.59
CA ARG A 75 -1.94 -47.43 -22.69
C ARG A 75 -2.57 -47.29 -24.09
N ASN A 76 -3.82 -47.65 -24.27
CA ASN A 76 -4.48 -47.54 -25.58
C ASN A 76 -5.42 -46.33 -25.73
N GLU A 77 -5.77 -45.63 -24.67
CA GLU A 77 -6.60 -44.41 -24.77
C GLU A 77 -5.81 -43.13 -24.98
N THR A 78 -4.53 -43.10 -24.63
CA THR A 78 -3.65 -41.92 -24.83
C THR A 78 -3.12 -41.82 -26.28
N LEU A 79 -3.13 -42.89 -27.04
CA LEU A 79 -2.69 -42.89 -28.46
C LEU A 79 -3.79 -42.54 -29.47
N ILE A 80 -5.05 -42.52 -29.05
CA ILE A 80 -6.17 -42.13 -29.90
C ILE A 80 -6.47 -40.63 -29.78
N LEU A 81 -6.18 -40.01 -28.65
CA LEU A 81 -6.34 -38.56 -28.42
C LEU A 81 -5.25 -37.71 -29.08
N ASP A 82 -4.04 -38.23 -29.25
CA ASP A 82 -2.95 -37.51 -29.90
C ASP A 82 -3.07 -37.48 -31.44
N ASN A 83 -3.84 -38.38 -32.07
CA ASN A 83 -4.06 -38.38 -33.50
C ASN A 83 -5.25 -37.50 -33.95
N GLU A 84 -6.21 -37.20 -33.09
CA GLU A 84 -7.28 -36.25 -33.43
C GLU A 84 -6.91 -34.79 -33.23
N LEU A 85 -5.88 -34.48 -32.42
CA LEU A 85 -5.37 -33.11 -32.20
C LEU A 85 -4.41 -32.63 -33.31
N GLN A 86 -3.90 -33.54 -34.17
CA GLN A 86 -3.04 -33.17 -35.29
C GLN A 86 -3.78 -32.75 -36.56
N HIS A 87 -5.09 -32.98 -36.69
CA HIS A 87 -5.88 -32.58 -37.83
C HIS A 87 -6.70 -31.29 -37.68
N LEU A 88 -6.58 -30.57 -36.59
CA LEU A 88 -7.22 -29.25 -36.35
C LEU A 88 -6.24 -28.06 -36.36
N SER A 89 -5.03 -28.24 -36.89
CA SER A 89 -4.15 -27.12 -37.21
C SER A 89 -4.53 -26.47 -38.55
N LEU A 90 -5.69 -25.82 -38.57
CA LEU A 90 -6.01 -24.82 -39.57
C LEU A 90 -5.10 -23.62 -39.36
N GLU A 91 -4.23 -23.40 -40.33
CA GLU A 91 -3.32 -22.27 -40.48
C GLU A 91 -4.00 -20.93 -40.21
N ARG A 92 -3.93 -20.45 -38.97
CA ARG A 92 -4.00 -19.03 -38.69
C ARG A 92 -2.57 -18.51 -38.57
N LYS A 93 -2.05 -18.00 -39.70
CA LYS A 93 -0.84 -17.17 -39.68
C LYS A 93 -1.02 -16.09 -38.59
N PRO A 94 -0.18 -16.03 -37.57
CA PRO A 94 -0.23 -14.92 -36.64
C PRO A 94 0.14 -13.67 -37.44
N LYS A 95 -0.78 -12.73 -37.55
CA LYS A 95 -0.46 -11.35 -37.92
C LYS A 95 0.32 -10.76 -36.76
N ASN A 96 1.61 -11.05 -36.72
CA ASN A 96 2.56 -10.40 -35.83
C ASN A 96 2.71 -8.94 -36.30
N SER A 97 1.80 -8.08 -35.89
CA SER A 97 2.04 -6.63 -35.85
C SER A 97 2.62 -6.27 -34.50
N LYS A 98 3.83 -6.73 -34.18
CA LYS A 98 4.63 -6.05 -33.17
C LYS A 98 4.77 -4.62 -33.64
N ALA A 99 3.99 -3.70 -33.06
CA ALA A 99 4.18 -2.28 -33.28
C ALA A 99 5.66 -1.99 -32.93
N LYS A 100 6.44 -1.57 -33.92
CA LYS A 100 7.82 -1.12 -33.66
C LYS A 100 7.70 0.03 -32.66
N ILE A 101 8.05 -0.21 -31.41
CA ILE A 101 8.11 0.83 -30.38
C ILE A 101 9.03 1.90 -30.95
N LYS A 102 8.47 3.04 -31.33
CA LYS A 102 9.23 4.20 -31.76
C LYS A 102 10.17 4.57 -30.61
N LYS A 103 11.37 5.08 -30.92
CA LYS A 103 12.27 5.58 -29.89
C LYS A 103 11.49 6.52 -28.97
N PRO A 104 11.56 6.34 -27.64
CA PRO A 104 10.78 7.15 -26.71
C PRO A 104 11.04 8.63 -26.92
N VAL A 105 9.98 9.40 -27.12
CA VAL A 105 10.05 10.85 -27.26
C VAL A 105 10.28 11.43 -25.85
N PRO A 106 11.19 12.40 -25.69
CA PRO A 106 11.40 13.03 -24.38
C PRO A 106 10.11 13.65 -23.85
N VAL A 107 9.78 13.42 -22.57
CA VAL A 107 8.57 13.94 -21.92
C VAL A 107 8.48 15.48 -22.00
N SER A 108 9.62 16.16 -22.09
CA SER A 108 9.70 17.62 -22.28
C SER A 108 9.06 18.12 -23.59
N GLN A 109 8.80 17.24 -24.56
CA GLN A 109 8.15 17.57 -25.82
C GLN A 109 6.63 17.30 -25.80
N TYR A 110 6.11 16.74 -24.71
CA TYR A 110 4.68 16.47 -24.59
C TYR A 110 3.88 17.77 -24.53
N LYS A 111 2.84 17.85 -25.34
CA LYS A 111 1.85 18.93 -25.29
C LYS A 111 0.48 18.33 -25.00
N PRO A 112 -0.17 18.74 -23.90
CA PRO A 112 -1.52 18.27 -23.60
C PRO A 112 -2.51 18.72 -24.66
N GLU A 113 -3.47 17.89 -24.98
CA GLU A 113 -4.55 18.22 -25.89
C GLU A 113 -5.49 19.29 -25.27
N PRO A 114 -6.10 20.18 -26.06
CA PRO A 114 -6.96 21.26 -25.53
C PRO A 114 -8.07 20.77 -24.59
N TRP A 115 -8.68 19.63 -24.87
CA TRP A 115 -9.75 19.05 -24.03
C TRP A 115 -9.25 18.66 -22.61
N MET A 116 -7.97 18.36 -22.45
CA MET A 116 -7.37 18.04 -21.16
C MET A 116 -7.26 19.28 -20.26
N LEU A 117 -7.12 20.46 -20.86
CA LEU A 117 -6.93 21.74 -20.18
C LEU A 117 -8.22 22.53 -20.04
N GLN A 118 -9.23 22.24 -20.88
CA GLN A 118 -10.57 22.84 -20.73
C GLN A 118 -11.14 22.42 -19.38
N GLY A 119 -11.64 23.41 -18.66
CA GLY A 119 -12.04 23.32 -17.25
C GLY A 119 -12.83 22.06 -16.89
N GLU A 120 -12.66 21.66 -15.63
CA GLU A 120 -13.48 20.62 -15.03
C GLU A 120 -14.94 20.91 -15.37
N ASP A 121 -15.64 19.94 -15.98
CA ASP A 121 -17.09 20.03 -16.10
C ASP A 121 -17.61 20.30 -14.69
N GLN A 122 -18.22 21.47 -14.49
CA GLN A 122 -18.63 21.99 -13.18
C GLN A 122 -19.66 21.11 -12.46
N GLU A 123 -20.08 20.00 -13.10
CA GLU A 123 -21.14 19.12 -12.63
C GLU A 123 -20.66 17.95 -11.74
N MET A 124 -19.35 17.62 -11.73
CA MET A 124 -18.88 16.45 -10.98
C MET A 124 -17.89 16.84 -9.87
N PRO A 125 -18.16 16.45 -8.61
CA PRO A 125 -17.25 16.73 -7.50
C PRO A 125 -15.89 16.06 -7.71
N ARG A 126 -14.82 16.73 -7.25
CA ARG A 126 -13.45 16.16 -7.28
C ARG A 126 -13.39 14.91 -6.43
N GLN A 127 -12.68 13.90 -6.92
CA GLN A 127 -12.43 12.72 -6.09
C GLN A 127 -11.33 12.97 -5.05
N LEU A 128 -11.54 12.44 -3.85
CA LEU A 128 -10.52 12.31 -2.80
C LEU A 128 -10.33 10.83 -2.48
N ASN A 129 -9.13 10.30 -2.74
CA ASN A 129 -8.79 8.92 -2.39
C ASN A 129 -8.29 8.87 -0.95
N LEU A 130 -9.05 8.26 -0.07
CA LEU A 130 -8.86 8.24 1.38
C LEU A 130 -8.50 6.83 1.85
N ALA A 131 -7.27 6.62 2.31
CA ALA A 131 -6.87 5.35 2.91
C ALA A 131 -7.25 5.29 4.39
N ILE A 132 -7.88 4.20 4.81
CA ILE A 132 -8.16 3.92 6.22
C ILE A 132 -7.15 2.88 6.69
N VAL A 133 -6.30 3.24 7.64
CA VAL A 133 -5.18 2.43 8.10
C VAL A 133 -5.10 2.40 9.64
N GLY A 134 -4.36 1.48 10.19
CA GLY A 134 -4.18 1.35 11.65
C GLY A 134 -3.95 -0.09 12.06
N HIS A 135 -3.67 -0.29 13.34
CA HIS A 135 -3.41 -1.60 13.91
C HIS A 135 -4.58 -2.58 13.72
N VAL A 136 -4.32 -3.89 13.81
CA VAL A 136 -5.37 -4.91 13.86
C VAL A 136 -6.34 -4.58 15.02
N ASP A 137 -7.62 -4.87 14.84
CA ASP A 137 -8.69 -4.63 15.83
C ASP A 137 -8.88 -3.17 16.30
N SER A 138 -8.25 -2.18 15.65
CA SER A 138 -8.51 -0.76 15.95
C SER A 138 -9.90 -0.27 15.52
N GLY A 139 -10.64 -1.10 14.78
CA GLY A 139 -12.02 -0.82 14.35
C GLY A 139 -12.10 -0.11 12.99
N LYS A 140 -11.13 -0.28 12.08
CA LYS A 140 -11.12 0.32 10.73
C LYS A 140 -12.36 -0.01 9.92
N SER A 141 -12.59 -1.29 9.63
CA SER A 141 -13.73 -1.75 8.81
C SER A 141 -15.08 -1.47 9.49
N THR A 142 -15.12 -1.50 10.83
CA THR A 142 -16.29 -1.08 11.60
C THR A 142 -16.57 0.42 11.41
N LEU A 143 -15.53 1.25 11.46
CA LEU A 143 -15.63 2.70 11.22
C LEU A 143 -16.11 2.98 9.79
N CYS A 144 -15.55 2.30 8.79
CA CYS A 144 -15.95 2.39 7.40
C CYS A 144 -17.43 2.03 7.21
N GLY A 145 -17.84 0.87 7.68
CA GLY A 145 -19.22 0.42 7.55
C GLY A 145 -20.21 1.31 8.32
N ARG A 146 -19.81 1.81 9.50
CA ARG A 146 -20.65 2.74 10.26
C ARG A 146 -20.82 4.06 9.57
N LEU A 147 -19.74 4.63 9.02
CA LEU A 147 -19.76 5.87 8.25
C LEU A 147 -20.66 5.72 7.02
N LEU A 148 -20.51 4.66 6.23
CA LEU A 148 -21.35 4.38 5.06
C LEU A 148 -22.82 4.19 5.43
N HIS A 149 -23.10 3.51 6.54
CA HIS A 149 -24.47 3.35 7.02
C HIS A 149 -25.08 4.69 7.45
N ALA A 150 -24.35 5.53 8.18
CA ALA A 150 -24.80 6.83 8.63
C ALA A 150 -25.04 7.80 7.45
N LEU A 151 -24.28 7.66 6.36
CA LEU A 151 -24.44 8.41 5.12
C LEU A 151 -25.49 7.80 4.16
N GLY A 152 -26.17 6.71 4.57
CA GLY A 152 -27.23 6.07 3.76
C GLY A 152 -26.72 5.29 2.53
N ARG A 153 -25.41 5.03 2.43
CA ARG A 153 -24.81 4.24 1.33
C ARG A 153 -25.05 2.74 1.50
N ILE A 154 -25.33 2.28 2.71
CA ILE A 154 -25.74 0.90 3.01
C ILE A 154 -27.24 0.89 3.30
N SER A 155 -28.01 0.09 2.55
CA SER A 155 -29.43 -0.02 2.78
C SER A 155 -29.74 -0.65 4.14
N LYS A 156 -30.84 -0.22 4.78
CA LYS A 156 -31.31 -0.80 6.05
C LYS A 156 -31.52 -2.32 5.95
N LYS A 157 -31.99 -2.80 4.79
CA LYS A 157 -32.19 -4.23 4.52
C LYS A 157 -30.86 -5.01 4.55
N GLN A 158 -29.83 -4.45 3.94
CA GLN A 158 -28.49 -5.07 3.92
C GLN A 158 -27.86 -5.06 5.30
N MET A 159 -27.99 -3.93 6.02
CA MET A 159 -27.49 -3.85 7.39
C MET A 159 -28.17 -4.85 8.32
N HIS A 160 -29.50 -4.97 8.25
CA HIS A 160 -30.24 -5.98 9.03
C HIS A 160 -29.83 -7.41 8.70
N LYS A 161 -29.55 -7.70 7.41
CA LYS A 161 -29.02 -9.00 6.99
C LYS A 161 -27.65 -9.26 7.63
N ASN A 162 -26.73 -8.31 7.56
CA ASN A 162 -25.41 -8.43 8.17
C ASN A 162 -25.48 -8.60 9.69
N GLU A 163 -26.37 -7.86 10.37
CA GLU A 163 -26.58 -7.99 11.81
C GLU A 163 -27.11 -9.39 12.21
N LYS A 164 -28.05 -9.91 11.44
CA LYS A 164 -28.61 -11.25 11.68
C LYS A 164 -27.54 -12.32 11.49
N GLU A 165 -26.84 -12.31 10.35
CA GLU A 165 -25.77 -13.26 10.05
C GLU A 165 -24.61 -13.15 11.05
N ALA A 166 -24.25 -11.95 11.49
CA ALA A 166 -23.20 -11.72 12.47
C ALA A 166 -23.59 -12.27 13.85
N LYS A 167 -24.85 -12.09 14.27
CA LYS A 167 -25.38 -12.67 15.52
C LYS A 167 -25.41 -14.21 15.48
N GLU A 168 -25.86 -14.78 14.35
CA GLU A 168 -25.90 -16.25 14.16
C GLU A 168 -24.49 -16.88 14.25
N LYS A 169 -23.46 -16.14 13.80
CA LYS A 169 -22.06 -16.58 13.90
C LYS A 169 -21.35 -16.16 15.21
N GLY A 170 -22.06 -15.60 16.18
CA GLY A 170 -21.49 -15.13 17.44
C GLY A 170 -20.57 -13.92 17.32
N LYS A 171 -20.65 -13.18 16.21
CA LYS A 171 -19.81 -12.01 15.85
C LYS A 171 -20.61 -10.73 15.70
N GLY A 172 -21.57 -10.46 16.58
CA GLY A 172 -22.49 -9.32 16.47
C GLY A 172 -21.82 -7.96 16.33
N SER A 173 -20.66 -7.74 16.95
CA SER A 173 -19.87 -6.51 16.84
C SER A 173 -19.27 -6.26 15.44
N PHE A 174 -19.19 -7.29 14.58
CA PHE A 174 -18.64 -7.18 13.23
C PHE A 174 -19.68 -6.84 12.16
N ALA A 175 -20.95 -6.64 12.52
CA ALA A 175 -22.03 -6.40 11.56
C ALA A 175 -21.74 -5.22 10.59
N TYR A 176 -21.13 -4.15 11.09
CA TYR A 176 -20.71 -3.01 10.27
C TYR A 176 -19.46 -3.33 9.44
N ALA A 177 -18.47 -4.03 9.99
CA ALA A 177 -17.28 -4.45 9.26
C ALA A 177 -17.63 -5.31 8.04
N TRP A 178 -18.68 -6.16 8.16
CA TRP A 178 -19.14 -7.00 7.06
C TRP A 178 -19.75 -6.25 5.87
N ALA A 179 -19.92 -4.95 5.98
CA ALA A 179 -20.25 -4.11 4.85
C ALA A 179 -19.06 -3.89 3.91
N MET A 180 -17.85 -4.00 4.46
CA MET A 180 -16.58 -3.88 3.72
C MET A 180 -15.96 -5.24 3.40
N ASP A 181 -16.12 -6.22 4.30
CA ASP A 181 -15.59 -7.58 4.14
C ASP A 181 -16.48 -8.40 3.17
N GLU A 182 -16.06 -8.47 1.91
CA GLU A 182 -16.83 -9.17 0.87
C GLU A 182 -16.64 -10.68 0.91
N SER A 183 -15.43 -11.15 1.27
CA SER A 183 -15.11 -12.56 1.23
C SER A 183 -15.64 -13.34 2.46
N ALA A 184 -16.02 -14.61 2.23
CA ALA A 184 -16.43 -15.49 3.30
C ALA A 184 -15.31 -15.74 4.32
N ASP A 185 -14.07 -15.78 3.86
CA ASP A 185 -12.88 -16.00 4.69
C ASP A 185 -12.58 -14.81 5.60
N GLU A 186 -12.71 -13.57 5.12
CA GLU A 186 -12.59 -12.35 5.92
C GLU A 186 -13.62 -12.35 7.05
N ARG A 187 -14.90 -12.61 6.71
CA ARG A 187 -15.99 -12.71 7.68
C ARG A 187 -15.80 -13.84 8.70
N ALA A 188 -15.27 -14.99 8.24
CA ALA A 188 -15.02 -16.12 9.12
C ALA A 188 -13.86 -15.85 10.09
N ARG A 189 -12.80 -15.21 9.63
CA ARG A 189 -11.63 -14.85 10.45
C ARG A 189 -11.86 -13.58 11.27
N GLY A 190 -12.67 -12.64 10.76
CA GLY A 190 -12.88 -11.31 11.34
C GLY A 190 -11.69 -10.36 11.11
N ILE A 191 -10.96 -10.57 10.01
CA ILE A 191 -9.83 -9.73 9.60
C ILE A 191 -9.95 -9.40 8.12
N THR A 192 -9.73 -8.14 7.78
CA THR A 192 -9.65 -7.67 6.39
C THR A 192 -8.36 -8.16 5.76
N MET A 193 -8.44 -8.80 4.61
CA MET A 193 -7.29 -9.37 3.88
C MET A 193 -6.96 -8.53 2.64
N ASN A 194 -7.99 -8.08 1.94
CA ASN A 194 -7.87 -7.24 0.74
C ASN A 194 -8.25 -5.79 1.03
N VAL A 195 -7.96 -4.89 0.09
CA VAL A 195 -8.39 -3.49 0.21
C VAL A 195 -9.85 -3.40 -0.19
N GLY A 196 -10.71 -3.04 0.77
CA GLY A 196 -12.10 -2.73 0.49
C GLY A 196 -12.24 -1.35 -0.14
N VAL A 197 -13.05 -1.22 -1.19
CA VAL A 197 -13.31 0.07 -1.86
C VAL A 197 -14.77 0.44 -1.71
N ALA A 198 -15.03 1.65 -1.22
CA ALA A 198 -16.38 2.20 -1.12
C ALA A 198 -16.40 3.69 -1.48
N TYR A 199 -17.56 4.18 -1.84
CA TYR A 199 -17.74 5.55 -2.30
C TYR A 199 -18.77 6.26 -1.44
N PHE A 200 -18.51 7.53 -1.11
CA PHE A 200 -19.48 8.43 -0.50
C PHE A 200 -19.19 9.88 -0.87
N ASP A 201 -20.19 10.74 -0.74
CA ASP A 201 -20.05 12.16 -1.06
C ASP A 201 -19.95 12.98 0.23
N THR A 202 -19.08 13.98 0.19
CA THR A 202 -19.03 15.09 1.16
C THR A 202 -19.51 16.37 0.48
N LYS A 203 -19.37 17.51 1.14
CA LYS A 203 -19.72 18.80 0.52
C LYS A 203 -18.80 19.15 -0.65
N ASN A 204 -17.51 18.82 -0.54
CA ASN A 204 -16.46 19.22 -1.48
C ASN A 204 -15.97 18.10 -2.37
N TYR A 205 -16.14 16.82 -1.96
CA TYR A 205 -15.51 15.67 -2.61
C TYR A 205 -16.47 14.50 -2.80
N GLN A 206 -16.23 13.75 -3.88
CA GLN A 206 -16.58 12.34 -3.94
C GLN A 206 -15.40 11.55 -3.36
N VAL A 207 -15.59 10.93 -2.19
CA VAL A 207 -14.55 10.20 -1.50
C VAL A 207 -14.52 8.75 -1.96
N VAL A 208 -13.34 8.30 -2.38
CA VAL A 208 -13.01 6.89 -2.59
C VAL A 208 -12.35 6.39 -1.32
N MET A 209 -13.08 5.68 -0.51
CA MET A 209 -12.60 5.12 0.75
C MET A 209 -11.94 3.77 0.50
N LEU A 210 -10.68 3.64 0.92
CA LEU A 210 -9.85 2.46 0.75
C LEU A 210 -9.60 1.84 2.14
N ASP A 211 -10.42 0.86 2.53
CA ASP A 211 -10.25 0.14 3.80
C ASP A 211 -9.09 -0.84 3.68
N SER A 212 -8.03 -0.60 4.43
CA SER A 212 -6.79 -1.37 4.32
C SER A 212 -6.65 -2.39 5.47
N PRO A 213 -6.11 -3.59 5.18
CA PRO A 213 -5.87 -4.59 6.21
C PRO A 213 -4.93 -4.08 7.29
N GLY A 214 -5.19 -4.48 8.53
CA GLY A 214 -4.40 -4.10 9.71
C GLY A 214 -3.37 -5.14 10.13
N HIS A 215 -3.50 -6.39 9.69
CA HIS A 215 -2.63 -7.49 10.09
C HIS A 215 -1.30 -7.46 9.32
N LYS A 216 -0.19 -7.76 10.02
CA LYS A 216 1.18 -7.72 9.47
C LYS A 216 1.37 -8.56 8.19
N ASP A 217 0.67 -9.68 8.07
CA ASP A 217 0.79 -10.58 6.91
C ASP A 217 0.15 -9.97 5.65
N PHE A 218 -0.76 -9.00 5.81
CA PHE A 218 -1.45 -8.32 4.71
C PHE A 218 -0.94 -6.90 4.46
N VAL A 219 0.17 -6.51 5.06
CA VAL A 219 0.82 -5.22 4.76
C VAL A 219 1.12 -5.05 3.25
N PRO A 220 1.46 -6.08 2.46
CA PRO A 220 1.53 -5.95 1.00
C PRO A 220 0.26 -5.41 0.35
N ASN A 221 -0.92 -5.87 0.79
CA ASN A 221 -2.20 -5.39 0.28
C ASN A 221 -2.50 -3.96 0.79
N MET A 222 -2.15 -3.65 2.05
CA MET A 222 -2.21 -2.29 2.57
C MET A 222 -1.34 -1.32 1.75
N ILE A 223 -0.13 -1.72 1.35
CA ILE A 223 0.75 -0.95 0.46
C ILE A 223 0.03 -0.61 -0.84
N SER A 224 -0.63 -1.58 -1.47
CA SER A 224 -1.41 -1.37 -2.70
C SER A 224 -2.53 -0.35 -2.51
N GLY A 225 -3.28 -0.41 -1.40
CA GLY A 225 -4.32 0.56 -1.09
C GLY A 225 -3.79 1.98 -0.88
N VAL A 226 -2.77 2.12 -0.02
CA VAL A 226 -2.18 3.42 0.32
C VAL A 226 -1.50 4.10 -0.88
N THR A 227 -0.98 3.33 -1.83
CA THR A 227 -0.39 3.88 -3.07
C THR A 227 -1.36 4.79 -3.84
N GLN A 228 -2.66 4.55 -3.72
CA GLN A 228 -3.68 5.35 -4.39
C GLN A 228 -4.15 6.55 -3.55
N ALA A 229 -3.78 6.63 -2.28
CA ALA A 229 -4.33 7.60 -1.35
C ALA A 229 -3.83 9.04 -1.60
N ASP A 230 -4.72 9.99 -1.41
CA ASP A 230 -4.47 11.43 -1.37
C ASP A 230 -4.36 11.91 0.09
N ALA A 231 -5.18 11.33 0.97
CA ALA A 231 -5.21 11.56 2.41
C ALA A 231 -5.36 10.22 3.14
N ALA A 232 -5.13 10.20 4.44
CA ALA A 232 -5.31 9.00 5.22
C ALA A 232 -5.97 9.27 6.57
N VAL A 233 -6.77 8.30 7.02
CA VAL A 233 -7.28 8.20 8.39
C VAL A 233 -6.51 7.10 9.10
N LEU A 234 -5.73 7.47 10.10
CA LEU A 234 -5.06 6.52 10.99
C LEU A 234 -5.99 6.23 12.18
N VAL A 235 -6.57 5.05 12.21
CA VAL A 235 -7.47 4.61 13.26
C VAL A 235 -6.67 4.00 14.40
N VAL A 236 -6.81 4.57 15.59
CA VAL A 236 -6.07 4.20 16.80
C VAL A 236 -7.07 3.82 17.88
N ASP A 237 -6.85 2.70 18.55
CA ASP A 237 -7.67 2.22 19.64
C ASP A 237 -7.32 2.98 20.94
N ALA A 238 -8.30 3.61 21.58
CA ALA A 238 -8.11 4.34 22.84
C ALA A 238 -8.02 3.41 24.07
N SER A 239 -8.47 2.15 23.95
CA SER A 239 -8.52 1.21 25.06
C SER A 239 -7.16 1.01 25.73
N LEU A 240 -7.16 0.79 27.02
CA LEU A 240 -5.94 0.54 27.78
C LEU A 240 -5.28 -0.77 27.31
N GLY A 241 -3.98 -0.71 27.07
CA GLY A 241 -3.19 -1.82 26.55
C GLY A 241 -3.22 -1.97 25.03
N SER A 242 -4.35 -1.67 24.35
CA SER A 242 -4.48 -1.80 22.89
C SER A 242 -3.67 -0.72 22.14
N PHE A 243 -3.72 0.51 22.60
CA PHE A 243 -2.88 1.59 22.07
C PHE A 243 -1.39 1.26 22.20
N GLU A 244 -0.98 0.83 23.37
CA GLU A 244 0.40 0.50 23.70
C GLU A 244 0.90 -0.69 22.86
N SER A 245 0.05 -1.69 22.61
CA SER A 245 0.33 -2.80 21.70
C SER A 245 0.55 -2.30 20.26
N GLY A 246 -0.33 -1.44 19.77
CA GLY A 246 -0.20 -0.82 18.44
C GLY A 246 1.07 0.03 18.28
N MET A 247 1.53 0.65 19.38
CA MET A 247 2.78 1.40 19.42
C MET A 247 4.03 0.52 19.62
N GLY A 248 3.86 -0.76 19.93
CA GLY A 248 4.95 -1.74 20.03
C GLY A 248 5.91 -1.42 21.17
N VAL A 249 5.45 -1.60 22.40
CA VAL A 249 6.31 -1.43 23.60
C VAL A 249 7.48 -2.42 23.57
N ASN A 250 7.29 -3.60 22.96
CA ASN A 250 8.28 -4.68 22.88
C ASN A 250 8.69 -5.04 21.43
N GLY A 251 8.50 -4.14 20.46
CA GLY A 251 8.80 -4.42 19.04
C GLY A 251 8.27 -3.35 18.10
N VAL A 252 8.25 -3.65 16.79
CA VAL A 252 7.65 -2.75 15.79
C VAL A 252 6.14 -2.87 15.85
N GLY A 253 5.47 -1.86 16.41
CA GLY A 253 4.01 -1.79 16.42
C GLY A 253 3.46 -1.43 15.04
N GLN A 254 2.35 -2.05 14.62
CA GLN A 254 1.75 -1.81 13.30
C GLN A 254 1.28 -0.37 13.11
N THR A 255 0.85 0.33 14.17
CA THR A 255 0.53 1.76 14.10
C THR A 255 1.74 2.58 13.65
N LYS A 256 2.94 2.24 14.13
CA LYS A 256 4.19 2.88 13.71
C LYS A 256 4.54 2.54 12.27
N GLU A 257 4.50 1.26 11.90
CA GLU A 257 4.79 0.83 10.52
C GLU A 257 3.85 1.49 9.52
N HIS A 258 2.54 1.48 9.79
CA HIS A 258 1.55 2.12 8.92
C HIS A 258 1.78 3.64 8.80
N SER A 259 2.08 4.33 9.89
CA SER A 259 2.37 5.77 9.87
C SER A 259 3.61 6.10 9.02
N GLN A 260 4.66 5.30 9.11
CA GLN A 260 5.88 5.45 8.30
C GLN A 260 5.59 5.16 6.82
N LEU A 261 4.83 4.10 6.53
CA LEU A 261 4.46 3.74 5.16
C LEU A 261 3.62 4.84 4.50
N ILE A 262 2.56 5.31 5.16
CA ILE A 262 1.70 6.38 4.64
C ILE A 262 2.55 7.62 4.31
N ARG A 263 3.43 8.02 5.22
CA ARG A 263 4.32 9.16 4.99
C ARG A 263 5.26 8.94 3.81
N SER A 264 5.81 7.75 3.70
CA SER A 264 6.73 7.36 2.62
C SER A 264 6.02 7.30 1.27
N PHE A 265 4.71 7.03 1.22
CA PHE A 265 3.89 7.17 0.01
C PHE A 265 3.60 8.64 -0.36
N GLY A 266 3.92 9.59 0.52
CA GLY A 266 3.75 11.01 0.28
C GLY A 266 2.38 11.54 0.64
N VAL A 267 1.64 10.83 1.45
CA VAL A 267 0.40 11.35 2.04
C VAL A 267 0.78 12.39 3.09
N GLU A 268 0.42 13.63 2.86
CA GLU A 268 0.74 14.77 3.73
C GLU A 268 -0.34 15.02 4.77
N ASN A 269 -1.61 14.89 4.37
CA ASN A 269 -2.74 15.13 5.25
C ASN A 269 -3.11 13.85 6.00
N LEU A 270 -3.04 13.90 7.32
CA LEU A 270 -3.33 12.77 8.20
C LEU A 270 -4.43 13.14 9.19
N ILE A 271 -5.49 12.36 9.20
CA ILE A 271 -6.52 12.41 10.23
C ILE A 271 -6.24 11.25 11.19
N VAL A 272 -6.06 11.55 12.47
CA VAL A 272 -5.92 10.52 13.51
C VAL A 272 -7.27 10.36 14.20
N ALA A 273 -7.95 9.26 13.89
CA ALA A 273 -9.20 8.88 14.51
C ALA A 273 -8.91 8.05 15.78
N VAL A 274 -9.04 8.68 16.94
CA VAL A 274 -8.90 8.01 18.24
C VAL A 274 -10.24 7.34 18.53
N ASN A 275 -10.34 6.07 18.16
CA ASN A 275 -11.56 5.26 18.18
C ASN A 275 -11.72 4.51 19.52
N LYS A 276 -12.92 4.01 19.75
CA LYS A 276 -13.32 3.29 20.96
C LYS A 276 -13.22 4.16 22.21
N MET A 277 -13.52 5.45 22.08
CA MET A 277 -13.55 6.37 23.22
C MET A 277 -14.64 5.99 24.25
N ASP A 278 -15.68 5.26 23.81
CA ASP A 278 -16.68 4.64 24.67
C ASP A 278 -16.07 3.71 25.71
N SER A 279 -15.06 2.92 25.35
CA SER A 279 -14.37 1.98 26.23
C SER A 279 -13.56 2.63 27.37
N VAL A 280 -13.28 3.92 27.24
CA VAL A 280 -12.54 4.74 28.21
C VAL A 280 -13.39 5.92 28.70
N GLU A 281 -14.73 5.79 28.65
CA GLU A 281 -15.70 6.75 29.15
C GLU A 281 -15.49 8.18 28.59
N TYR A 282 -15.00 8.29 27.35
CA TYR A 282 -14.67 9.53 26.68
C TYR A 282 -13.65 10.42 27.43
N SER A 283 -12.70 9.80 28.16
CA SER A 283 -11.69 10.49 28.95
C SER A 283 -10.82 11.42 28.14
N ALA A 284 -10.82 12.70 28.47
CA ALA A 284 -9.91 13.70 27.91
C ALA A 284 -8.44 13.40 28.20
N GLU A 285 -8.13 12.87 29.40
CA GLU A 285 -6.78 12.50 29.79
C GLU A 285 -6.24 11.39 28.91
N ARG A 286 -7.06 10.35 28.62
CA ARG A 286 -6.68 9.25 27.73
C ARG A 286 -6.45 9.73 26.31
N PHE A 287 -7.32 10.57 25.79
CA PHE A 287 -7.14 11.18 24.47
C PHE A 287 -5.84 11.99 24.39
N ASN A 288 -5.57 12.84 25.38
CA ASN A 288 -4.35 13.66 25.43
C ASN A 288 -3.08 12.79 25.55
N TYR A 289 -3.14 11.69 26.29
CA TYR A 289 -2.05 10.73 26.35
C TYR A 289 -1.75 10.12 24.98
N VAL A 290 -2.77 9.59 24.29
CA VAL A 290 -2.63 9.03 22.92
C VAL A 290 -2.07 10.08 21.97
N LYS A 291 -2.64 11.29 21.97
CA LYS A 291 -2.21 12.43 21.15
C LYS A 291 -0.75 12.80 21.41
N SER A 292 -0.32 12.85 22.65
CA SER A 292 1.06 13.18 23.02
C SER A 292 2.02 12.10 22.52
N GLN A 293 1.78 10.81 22.84
CA GLN A 293 2.68 9.73 22.49
C GLN A 293 2.80 9.52 20.99
N LEU A 294 1.66 9.42 20.29
CA LEU A 294 1.64 9.24 18.85
C LEU A 294 2.12 10.50 18.11
N GLY A 295 1.80 11.70 18.63
CA GLY A 295 2.24 12.96 18.04
C GLY A 295 3.75 13.12 18.00
N ILE A 296 4.48 12.69 19.06
CA ILE A 296 5.95 12.65 19.07
C ILE A 296 6.46 11.77 17.93
N PHE A 297 5.86 10.58 17.76
CA PHE A 297 6.26 9.65 16.71
C PHE A 297 5.95 10.18 15.31
N LEU A 298 4.75 10.73 15.08
CA LEU A 298 4.36 11.30 13.78
C LEU A 298 5.28 12.46 13.37
N ARG A 299 5.67 13.32 14.32
CA ARG A 299 6.66 14.36 14.06
C ARG A 299 8.02 13.78 13.69
N SER A 300 8.43 12.68 14.32
CA SER A 300 9.67 11.99 13.94
C SER A 300 9.60 11.38 12.52
N CYS A 301 8.40 11.04 12.04
CA CYS A 301 8.16 10.62 10.65
C CYS A 301 8.09 11.80 9.67
N GLY A 302 8.20 13.05 10.14
CA GLY A 302 8.20 14.25 9.29
C GLY A 302 6.81 14.82 9.01
N TYR A 303 5.78 14.46 9.77
CA TYR A 303 4.51 15.16 9.71
C TYR A 303 4.61 16.52 10.41
N LYS A 304 4.08 17.55 9.77
CA LYS A 304 3.88 18.85 10.42
C LYS A 304 2.65 18.77 11.32
N GLU A 305 2.68 19.42 12.46
CA GLU A 305 1.55 19.42 13.40
C GLU A 305 0.26 19.99 12.76
N SER A 306 0.41 21.00 11.90
CA SER A 306 -0.70 21.59 11.12
C SER A 306 -1.31 20.66 10.07
N ALA A 307 -0.65 19.56 9.72
CA ALA A 307 -1.13 18.57 8.77
C ALA A 307 -1.77 17.36 9.44
N ILE A 308 -1.89 17.36 10.78
CA ILE A 308 -2.49 16.28 11.55
C ILE A 308 -3.76 16.80 12.23
N THR A 309 -4.89 16.20 11.86
CA THR A 309 -6.18 16.46 12.51
C THR A 309 -6.49 15.32 13.48
N TRP A 310 -6.84 15.67 14.71
CA TRP A 310 -7.14 14.69 15.77
C TRP A 310 -8.63 14.66 16.05
N VAL A 311 -9.25 13.47 15.95
CA VAL A 311 -10.70 13.28 16.11
C VAL A 311 -10.94 12.15 17.10
N PRO A 312 -11.39 12.43 18.34
CA PRO A 312 -11.89 11.40 19.25
C PRO A 312 -13.28 10.95 18.79
N LEU A 313 -13.52 9.64 18.74
CA LEU A 313 -14.79 9.10 18.26
C LEU A 313 -15.10 7.71 18.82
N SER A 314 -16.34 7.28 18.69
CA SER A 314 -16.74 5.88 18.84
C SER A 314 -17.48 5.41 17.59
N ALA A 315 -16.89 4.49 16.85
CA ALA A 315 -17.54 3.87 15.69
C ALA A 315 -18.74 3.02 16.10
N MET A 316 -18.71 2.39 17.27
CA MET A 316 -19.82 1.56 17.78
C MET A 316 -21.03 2.40 18.17
N GLU A 317 -20.84 3.48 18.88
CA GLU A 317 -21.91 4.36 19.35
C GLU A 317 -22.31 5.43 18.32
N ASN A 318 -21.60 5.50 17.17
CA ASN A 318 -21.80 6.54 16.14
C ASN A 318 -21.53 7.96 16.64
N GLU A 319 -20.59 8.10 17.58
CA GLU A 319 -20.31 9.37 18.20
C GLU A 319 -19.17 10.10 17.47
N ASN A 320 -19.39 11.37 17.12
CA ASN A 320 -18.46 12.28 16.43
C ASN A 320 -17.96 11.78 15.03
N LEU A 321 -18.82 11.04 14.29
CA LEU A 321 -18.54 10.55 12.95
C LEU A 321 -19.02 11.51 11.86
N VAL A 322 -20.35 11.67 11.75
CA VAL A 322 -21.02 12.48 10.71
C VAL A 322 -21.48 13.82 11.26
N THR A 323 -21.85 13.81 12.52
CA THR A 323 -22.27 14.99 13.29
C THR A 323 -21.27 15.26 14.42
N ALA A 324 -21.23 16.51 14.87
CA ALA A 324 -20.43 16.88 16.03
C ALA A 324 -20.81 16.04 17.26
N ALA A 325 -19.90 15.97 18.23
CA ALA A 325 -20.06 15.21 19.46
C ALA A 325 -21.35 15.58 20.19
N SER A 326 -22.20 14.59 20.43
CA SER A 326 -23.50 14.70 21.12
C SER A 326 -23.46 14.21 22.56
N ASP A 327 -22.59 13.24 22.88
CA ASP A 327 -22.40 12.78 24.25
C ASP A 327 -21.76 13.87 25.12
N THR A 328 -22.39 14.17 26.24
CA THR A 328 -21.92 15.23 27.17
C THR A 328 -20.54 14.95 27.72
N ARG A 329 -20.14 13.68 27.88
CA ARG A 329 -18.80 13.27 28.33
C ARG A 329 -17.73 13.66 27.32
N LEU A 330 -18.04 13.65 25.99
CA LEU A 330 -17.15 14.05 24.93
C LEU A 330 -17.24 15.55 24.66
N SER A 331 -18.47 16.08 24.48
CA SER A 331 -18.71 17.46 24.07
C SER A 331 -18.32 18.49 25.15
N SER A 332 -18.17 18.07 26.42
CA SER A 332 -17.70 18.96 27.50
C SER A 332 -16.27 19.45 27.32
N TRP A 333 -15.42 18.72 26.60
CA TRP A 333 -13.99 19.06 26.42
C TRP A 333 -13.53 19.07 24.96
N PHE A 334 -14.24 18.40 24.05
CA PHE A 334 -13.87 18.38 22.64
C PHE A 334 -14.84 19.26 21.83
N HIS A 335 -14.29 20.35 21.26
CA HIS A 335 -15.04 21.31 20.44
C HIS A 335 -14.51 21.35 18.99
N GLY A 336 -13.80 20.30 18.57
CA GLY A 336 -13.28 20.15 17.21
C GLY A 336 -14.32 19.61 16.24
N THR A 337 -13.87 19.37 15.01
CA THR A 337 -14.69 18.83 13.92
C THR A 337 -14.97 17.34 14.09
N CYS A 338 -16.12 16.87 13.58
CA CYS A 338 -16.38 15.44 13.43
C CYS A 338 -15.51 14.83 12.31
N LEU A 339 -15.53 13.49 12.19
CA LEU A 339 -14.69 12.79 11.20
C LEU A 339 -15.04 13.22 9.77
N LEU A 340 -16.33 13.32 9.42
CA LEU A 340 -16.77 13.71 8.08
C LEU A 340 -16.29 15.13 7.70
N GLU A 341 -16.39 16.07 8.63
CA GLU A 341 -15.91 17.44 8.43
C GLU A 341 -14.38 17.50 8.32
N ALA A 342 -13.67 16.68 9.08
CA ALA A 342 -12.21 16.55 9.00
C ALA A 342 -11.79 16.01 7.63
N ILE A 343 -12.53 15.04 7.07
CA ILE A 343 -12.31 14.52 5.72
C ILE A 343 -12.59 15.60 4.68
N ASP A 344 -13.72 16.30 4.79
CA ASP A 344 -14.13 17.34 3.84
C ASP A 344 -13.19 18.55 3.82
N SER A 345 -12.52 18.84 4.94
CA SER A 345 -11.52 19.92 5.06
C SER A 345 -10.13 19.53 4.58
N SER A 346 -9.92 18.27 4.19
CA SER A 346 -8.62 17.81 3.69
C SER A 346 -8.27 18.52 2.38
N ALA A 347 -7.04 19.05 2.29
CA ALA A 347 -6.60 19.69 1.06
C ALA A 347 -6.39 18.63 -0.04
N ALA A 348 -7.04 18.81 -1.18
CA ALA A 348 -6.82 17.97 -2.34
C ALA A 348 -5.39 18.17 -2.88
N PRO A 349 -4.67 17.10 -3.23
CA PRO A 349 -3.35 17.23 -3.80
C PRO A 349 -3.41 17.85 -5.20
N HIS A 350 -2.31 18.50 -5.59
CA HIS A 350 -2.16 19.01 -6.95
C HIS A 350 -2.18 17.86 -7.96
N ARG A 351 -2.99 17.99 -8.99
CA ARG A 351 -3.19 17.00 -10.04
C ARG A 351 -2.64 17.50 -11.37
N ASP A 352 -1.64 16.82 -11.88
CA ASP A 352 -0.94 17.25 -13.08
C ASP A 352 -1.53 16.60 -14.34
N VAL A 353 -2.42 17.32 -15.00
CA VAL A 353 -3.01 16.91 -16.28
C VAL A 353 -2.11 17.26 -17.46
N SER A 354 -1.05 18.06 -17.26
CA SER A 354 -0.16 18.53 -18.31
C SER A 354 0.91 17.51 -18.72
N LYS A 355 1.05 16.42 -17.95
CA LYS A 355 1.96 15.31 -18.25
C LYS A 355 1.30 14.20 -19.07
N PRO A 356 2.09 13.36 -19.77
CA PRO A 356 1.54 12.19 -20.46
C PRO A 356 0.81 11.25 -19.48
N LEU A 357 -0.22 10.56 -19.97
CA LEU A 357 -1.00 9.61 -19.19
C LEU A 357 -0.11 8.58 -18.47
N ARG A 358 -0.35 8.40 -17.17
CA ARG A 358 0.13 7.29 -16.35
C ARG A 358 -0.99 6.81 -15.44
N LEU A 359 -1.39 5.56 -15.63
CA LEU A 359 -2.36 4.87 -14.77
C LEU A 359 -1.75 3.52 -14.38
N PRO A 360 -1.19 3.39 -13.18
CA PRO A 360 -0.77 2.09 -12.64
C PRO A 360 -1.99 1.19 -12.44
N ILE A 361 -1.89 -0.03 -12.95
CA ILE A 361 -2.95 -1.04 -12.88
C ILE A 361 -2.93 -1.66 -11.48
N CYS A 362 -3.97 -1.38 -10.73
CA CYS A 362 -4.20 -1.94 -9.39
C CYS A 362 -4.71 -3.38 -9.49
N ASP A 363 -5.73 -3.59 -10.33
CA ASP A 363 -6.36 -4.88 -10.52
C ASP A 363 -6.83 -5.07 -11.96
N VAL A 364 -6.98 -6.34 -12.36
CA VAL A 364 -7.50 -6.75 -13.67
C VAL A 364 -8.75 -7.58 -13.43
N ILE A 365 -9.87 -7.09 -13.91
CA ILE A 365 -11.17 -7.71 -13.73
C ILE A 365 -11.78 -8.10 -15.08
N SER A 366 -12.60 -9.12 -15.08
CA SER A 366 -13.49 -9.44 -16.20
C SER A 366 -14.92 -9.07 -15.81
N SER A 367 -15.60 -8.30 -16.64
CA SER A 367 -16.96 -7.83 -16.35
C SER A 367 -17.81 -7.90 -17.60
N HIS A 368 -19.06 -8.31 -17.45
CA HIS A 368 -20.03 -8.29 -18.56
C HIS A 368 -20.30 -6.86 -19.08
N VAL A 369 -20.10 -5.86 -18.23
CA VAL A 369 -20.33 -4.43 -18.57
C VAL A 369 -19.10 -3.81 -19.21
N LEU A 370 -17.91 -4.04 -18.62
CA LEU A 370 -16.64 -3.44 -19.04
C LEU A 370 -15.94 -4.24 -20.15
N GLY A 371 -16.33 -5.51 -20.36
CA GLY A 371 -15.73 -6.40 -21.35
C GLY A 371 -14.80 -7.46 -20.76
N GLN A 372 -14.15 -8.24 -21.64
CA GLN A 372 -13.28 -9.33 -21.22
C GLN A 372 -12.02 -8.86 -20.46
N VAL A 373 -11.52 -7.67 -20.78
CA VAL A 373 -10.35 -7.07 -20.16
C VAL A 373 -10.73 -5.72 -19.61
N ALA A 374 -10.80 -5.62 -18.32
CA ALA A 374 -10.97 -4.34 -17.63
C ALA A 374 -9.88 -4.17 -16.56
N VAL A 375 -9.41 -2.95 -16.39
CA VAL A 375 -8.37 -2.59 -15.45
C VAL A 375 -8.88 -1.51 -14.50
N CYS A 376 -8.50 -1.62 -13.24
CA CYS A 376 -8.79 -0.62 -12.23
C CYS A 376 -7.51 0.10 -11.83
N GLY A 377 -7.61 1.37 -11.51
CA GLY A 377 -6.49 2.14 -10.99
C GLY A 377 -6.76 3.63 -10.92
N LYS A 378 -5.85 4.33 -10.27
CA LYS A 378 -5.86 5.79 -10.18
C LYS A 378 -5.05 6.41 -11.31
N VAL A 379 -5.61 7.38 -12.02
CA VAL A 379 -4.87 8.21 -12.96
C VAL A 379 -3.88 9.08 -12.18
N VAL A 380 -2.58 8.81 -12.31
CA VAL A 380 -1.54 9.53 -11.58
C VAL A 380 -1.24 10.88 -12.22
N CYS A 381 -1.15 10.93 -13.54
CA CYS A 381 -1.00 12.16 -14.32
C CYS A 381 -1.62 12.01 -15.71
N GLY A 382 -1.84 13.14 -16.37
CA GLY A 382 -2.49 13.21 -17.68
C GLY A 382 -3.99 13.02 -17.59
N ALA A 383 -4.59 12.65 -18.70
CA ALA A 383 -6.01 12.38 -18.82
C ALA A 383 -6.25 11.28 -19.87
N ILE A 384 -7.44 10.66 -19.80
CA ILE A 384 -7.86 9.57 -20.69
C ILE A 384 -9.31 9.80 -21.10
N ARG A 385 -9.68 9.44 -22.31
CA ARG A 385 -11.05 9.49 -22.80
C ARG A 385 -11.45 8.21 -23.52
N SER A 386 -12.74 7.99 -23.66
CA SER A 386 -13.27 6.87 -24.46
C SER A 386 -12.75 6.94 -25.89
N ASP A 387 -12.60 5.77 -26.51
CA ASP A 387 -12.07 5.54 -27.86
C ASP A 387 -10.61 6.01 -28.10
N SER A 388 -9.91 6.47 -27.07
CA SER A 388 -8.47 6.75 -27.16
C SER A 388 -7.64 5.47 -27.17
N LYS A 389 -6.45 5.54 -27.80
CA LYS A 389 -5.47 4.46 -27.75
C LYS A 389 -4.58 4.65 -26.53
N VAL A 390 -4.27 3.54 -25.88
CA VAL A 390 -3.34 3.47 -24.75
C VAL A 390 -2.31 2.38 -24.99
N LEU A 391 -1.12 2.57 -24.44
CA LEU A 391 -0.06 1.58 -24.45
C LEU A 391 -0.05 0.88 -23.09
N VAL A 392 -0.08 -0.44 -23.12
CA VAL A 392 -0.04 -1.28 -21.90
C VAL A 392 1.41 -1.72 -21.67
N MET A 393 2.00 -1.30 -20.57
CA MET A 393 3.37 -1.66 -20.22
C MET A 393 3.37 -2.65 -19.04
N PRO A 394 4.30 -3.63 -18.96
CA PRO A 394 5.52 -3.78 -19.77
C PRO A 394 5.35 -4.51 -21.11
N SER A 395 4.16 -5.04 -21.45
CA SER A 395 3.96 -5.83 -22.68
C SER A 395 4.22 -5.04 -23.96
N GLY A 396 4.04 -3.72 -23.96
CA GLY A 396 4.22 -2.87 -25.14
C GLY A 396 3.08 -2.97 -26.15
N GLU A 397 1.94 -3.54 -25.76
CA GLU A 397 0.77 -3.71 -26.63
C GLU A 397 -0.16 -2.50 -26.59
N LEU A 398 -0.75 -2.19 -27.74
CA LEU A 398 -1.72 -1.11 -27.86
C LEU A 398 -3.14 -1.63 -27.63
N ALA A 399 -3.89 -0.93 -26.79
CA ALA A 399 -5.30 -1.18 -26.56
C ALA A 399 -6.14 0.07 -26.86
N THR A 400 -7.44 -0.11 -27.07
CA THR A 400 -8.40 0.98 -27.22
C THR A 400 -9.29 1.02 -25.98
N VAL A 401 -9.44 2.18 -25.39
CA VAL A 401 -10.36 2.45 -24.26
C VAL A 401 -11.78 2.42 -24.79
N LYS A 402 -12.61 1.53 -24.28
CA LYS A 402 -14.03 1.45 -24.70
C LYS A 402 -14.97 2.09 -23.70
N ILE A 403 -14.77 1.81 -22.45
CA ILE A 403 -15.64 2.25 -21.37
C ILE A 403 -14.73 2.78 -20.25
N ILE A 404 -15.13 3.91 -19.69
CA ILE A 404 -14.56 4.44 -18.45
C ILE A 404 -15.70 4.49 -17.44
N GLU A 405 -15.48 3.91 -16.28
CA GLU A 405 -16.48 3.84 -15.20
C GLU A 405 -15.89 4.36 -13.89
N ARG A 406 -16.70 5.14 -13.19
CA ARG A 406 -16.39 5.67 -11.86
C ARG A 406 -17.64 5.53 -10.99
N ASP A 407 -17.55 4.81 -9.88
CA ASP A 407 -18.67 4.54 -8.98
C ASP A 407 -19.93 4.09 -9.75
N SER A 408 -19.81 3.06 -10.59
CA SER A 408 -20.89 2.53 -11.44
C SER A 408 -21.48 3.53 -12.47
N SER A 409 -20.89 4.69 -12.62
CA SER A 409 -21.28 5.73 -13.58
C SER A 409 -20.31 5.78 -14.74
N ARG A 410 -20.83 5.76 -15.98
CA ARG A 410 -20.01 5.87 -17.19
C ARG A 410 -19.55 7.30 -17.41
N LEU A 411 -18.27 7.45 -17.75
CA LEU A 411 -17.66 8.74 -18.06
C LEU A 411 -17.18 8.77 -19.52
N SER A 412 -17.19 9.96 -20.11
CA SER A 412 -16.54 10.22 -21.41
C SER A 412 -15.03 10.36 -21.29
N SER A 413 -14.57 10.91 -20.16
CA SER A 413 -13.14 11.14 -19.87
C SER A 413 -12.86 11.08 -18.38
N ALA A 414 -11.58 10.83 -18.02
CA ALA A 414 -11.09 10.89 -16.66
C ALA A 414 -9.72 11.58 -16.62
N ARG A 415 -9.36 12.17 -15.49
CA ARG A 415 -8.18 13.01 -15.31
C ARG A 415 -7.33 12.56 -14.13
N ALA A 416 -6.14 13.13 -14.02
CA ALA A 416 -5.26 12.90 -12.89
C ALA A 416 -6.01 13.01 -11.56
N GLY A 417 -5.87 11.97 -10.73
CA GLY A 417 -6.53 11.82 -9.44
C GLY A 417 -7.80 10.99 -9.44
N ASP A 418 -8.42 10.74 -10.60
CA ASP A 418 -9.60 9.88 -10.65
C ASP A 418 -9.22 8.42 -10.48
N ASN A 419 -9.96 7.72 -9.63
CA ASN A 419 -9.91 6.26 -9.48
C ASN A 419 -11.02 5.67 -10.33
N ILE A 420 -10.67 4.89 -11.33
CA ILE A 420 -11.56 4.45 -12.40
C ILE A 420 -11.34 2.99 -12.77
N ALA A 421 -12.38 2.41 -13.36
CA ALA A 421 -12.32 1.14 -14.07
C ALA A 421 -12.41 1.42 -15.58
N ILE A 422 -11.58 0.75 -16.38
CA ILE A 422 -11.46 0.96 -17.80
C ILE A 422 -11.61 -0.37 -18.52
N GLY A 423 -12.60 -0.46 -19.40
CA GLY A 423 -12.74 -1.56 -20.35
C GLY A 423 -11.82 -1.36 -21.55
N LEU A 424 -10.93 -2.31 -21.80
CA LEU A 424 -9.97 -2.31 -22.91
C LEU A 424 -10.42 -3.23 -24.02
N GLN A 425 -10.17 -2.84 -25.28
CA GLN A 425 -10.42 -3.63 -26.47
C GLN A 425 -9.15 -3.73 -27.33
N GLY A 426 -8.99 -4.87 -28.02
CA GLY A 426 -7.88 -5.07 -28.95
C GLY A 426 -6.61 -5.57 -28.28
N ILE A 427 -6.70 -6.06 -27.04
CA ILE A 427 -5.60 -6.65 -26.29
C ILE A 427 -6.02 -8.00 -25.70
N ASP A 428 -5.08 -8.93 -25.62
CA ASP A 428 -5.28 -10.22 -24.96
C ASP A 428 -5.09 -10.04 -23.43
N PRO A 429 -5.95 -10.66 -22.58
CA PRO A 429 -5.82 -10.64 -21.13
C PRO A 429 -4.42 -11.00 -20.61
N ILE A 430 -3.70 -11.87 -21.27
CA ILE A 430 -2.34 -12.31 -20.88
C ILE A 430 -1.32 -11.18 -20.88
N HIS A 431 -1.56 -10.11 -21.63
CA HIS A 431 -0.68 -8.94 -21.73
C HIS A 431 -0.99 -7.85 -20.69
N VAL A 432 -2.02 -8.06 -19.88
CA VAL A 432 -2.46 -7.10 -18.87
C VAL A 432 -2.31 -7.71 -17.49
N MET A 433 -1.58 -7.03 -16.61
CA MET A 433 -1.32 -7.53 -15.26
C MET A 433 -1.36 -6.40 -14.21
N SER A 434 -1.70 -6.76 -12.99
CA SER A 434 -1.53 -5.86 -11.85
C SER A 434 -0.05 -5.47 -11.70
N GLY A 435 0.23 -4.18 -11.43
CA GLY A 435 1.57 -3.62 -11.44
C GLY A 435 2.08 -3.21 -12.82
N GLY A 436 1.31 -3.44 -13.89
CA GLY A 436 1.51 -2.78 -15.18
C GLY A 436 1.09 -1.31 -15.14
N VAL A 437 1.33 -0.57 -16.23
CA VAL A 437 0.97 0.84 -16.34
C VAL A 437 0.36 1.12 -17.71
N LEU A 438 -0.83 1.74 -17.73
CA LEU A 438 -1.37 2.32 -18.95
C LEU A 438 -0.69 3.65 -19.21
N CYS A 439 -0.17 3.81 -20.42
CA CYS A 439 0.60 4.98 -20.84
C CYS A 439 0.02 5.64 -22.08
N HIS A 440 0.40 6.89 -22.31
CA HIS A 440 0.25 7.51 -23.63
C HIS A 440 1.07 6.72 -24.68
N PRO A 441 0.55 6.44 -25.87
CA PRO A 441 1.21 5.59 -26.87
C PRO A 441 2.64 6.03 -27.25
N ASP A 442 2.87 7.32 -27.37
CA ASP A 442 4.18 7.87 -27.78
C ASP A 442 5.13 8.13 -26.60
N TYR A 443 4.66 8.00 -25.36
CA TYR A 443 5.41 8.27 -24.13
C TYR A 443 5.34 7.07 -23.18
N PRO A 444 6.01 5.95 -23.47
CA PRO A 444 6.02 4.78 -22.60
C PRO A 444 6.67 5.09 -21.24
N VAL A 445 6.22 4.41 -20.18
CA VAL A 445 6.92 4.38 -18.91
C VAL A 445 8.21 3.56 -19.04
N SER A 446 9.22 3.88 -18.25
CA SER A 446 10.46 3.10 -18.22
C SER A 446 10.19 1.71 -17.61
N VAL A 447 10.83 0.69 -18.17
CA VAL A 447 10.80 -0.70 -17.69
C VAL A 447 12.20 -1.05 -17.21
N ALA A 448 12.31 -1.54 -15.99
CA ALA A 448 13.58 -1.80 -15.33
C ALA A 448 13.72 -3.24 -14.84
N SER A 449 14.89 -3.83 -15.06
CA SER A 449 15.36 -5.05 -14.43
C SER A 449 16.42 -4.78 -13.35
N SER A 450 16.95 -3.56 -13.30
CA SER A 450 17.87 -3.11 -12.26
C SER A 450 17.63 -1.64 -11.92
N LEU A 451 17.70 -1.29 -10.63
CA LEU A 451 17.39 0.03 -10.11
C LEU A 451 18.48 0.53 -9.18
N GLU A 452 18.79 1.82 -9.28
CA GLU A 452 19.50 2.53 -8.22
C GLU A 452 18.47 3.21 -7.33
N LEU A 453 18.51 2.88 -6.04
CA LEU A 453 17.57 3.37 -5.04
C LEU A 453 18.31 4.19 -3.98
N LYS A 454 17.75 5.32 -3.63
CA LYS A 454 18.08 6.01 -2.38
C LYS A 454 17.12 5.52 -1.31
N ILE A 455 17.64 4.81 -0.31
CA ILE A 455 16.83 4.15 0.73
C ILE A 455 17.13 4.72 2.11
N LEU A 456 16.12 4.66 2.97
CA LEU A 456 16.20 4.79 4.40
C LEU A 456 15.90 3.43 5.03
N VAL A 457 16.86 2.88 5.75
CA VAL A 457 16.69 1.64 6.50
C VAL A 457 15.88 1.94 7.76
N LEU A 458 14.82 1.18 7.98
CA LEU A 458 13.94 1.31 9.15
C LEU A 458 14.58 0.66 10.40
N ASP A 459 13.79 0.46 11.46
CA ASP A 459 14.24 -0.19 12.68
C ASP A 459 14.33 -1.71 12.47
N ILE A 460 15.47 -2.17 11.99
CA ILE A 460 15.78 -3.58 11.73
C ILE A 460 16.72 -4.15 12.80
N THR A 461 16.60 -5.44 13.07
CA THR A 461 17.49 -6.18 13.99
C THR A 461 18.67 -6.81 13.28
N VAL A 462 18.50 -7.21 12.02
CA VAL A 462 19.52 -7.87 11.20
C VAL A 462 20.05 -6.89 10.15
N PRO A 463 21.38 -6.68 10.06
CA PRO A 463 21.95 -5.80 9.05
C PRO A 463 21.66 -6.25 7.62
N ILE A 464 21.49 -5.30 6.71
CA ILE A 464 21.33 -5.55 5.28
C ILE A 464 22.71 -5.71 4.64
N LEU A 465 22.93 -6.83 3.97
CA LEU A 465 24.17 -7.19 3.29
C LEU A 465 23.96 -7.28 1.77
N PRO A 466 24.99 -7.03 0.94
CA PRO A 466 24.95 -7.40 -0.46
C PRO A 466 24.62 -8.88 -0.64
N GLY A 467 23.80 -9.22 -1.64
CA GLY A 467 23.27 -10.56 -1.86
C GLY A 467 21.96 -10.88 -1.13
N LEU A 468 21.52 -10.03 -0.18
CA LEU A 468 20.24 -10.22 0.50
C LEU A 468 19.09 -10.11 -0.50
N GLN A 469 18.13 -11.05 -0.38
CA GLN A 469 16.89 -11.05 -1.15
C GLN A 469 15.76 -10.41 -0.34
N PHE A 470 14.91 -9.65 -1.03
CA PHE A 470 13.71 -9.05 -0.49
C PHE A 470 12.61 -8.96 -1.55
N GLU A 471 11.41 -8.69 -1.08
CA GLU A 471 10.32 -8.24 -1.94
C GLU A 471 10.45 -6.73 -2.15
N LEU A 472 10.53 -6.30 -3.40
CA LEU A 472 10.40 -4.91 -3.78
C LEU A 472 8.96 -4.63 -4.15
N HIS A 473 8.39 -3.59 -3.53
CA HIS A 473 7.10 -3.04 -3.88
C HIS A 473 7.28 -1.66 -4.51
N ALA A 474 6.77 -1.49 -5.71
CA ALA A 474 6.72 -0.21 -6.42
C ALA A 474 5.30 -0.04 -6.98
N HIS A 475 4.59 1.04 -6.60
CA HIS A 475 3.14 1.20 -6.84
C HIS A 475 2.37 -0.10 -6.56
N HIS A 476 1.74 -0.76 -7.55
CA HIS A 476 1.05 -2.04 -7.39
C HIS A 476 1.92 -3.25 -7.79
N ALA A 477 3.14 -3.03 -8.27
CA ALA A 477 4.05 -4.11 -8.61
C ALA A 477 4.72 -4.68 -7.36
N LYS A 478 4.76 -6.01 -7.28
CA LYS A 478 5.44 -6.80 -6.26
C LYS A 478 6.40 -7.75 -6.96
N VAL A 479 7.68 -7.68 -6.66
CA VAL A 479 8.72 -8.49 -7.33
C VAL A 479 9.85 -8.85 -6.36
N SER A 480 10.41 -10.04 -6.52
CA SER A 480 11.64 -10.42 -5.81
C SER A 480 12.82 -9.59 -6.34
N ALA A 481 13.65 -9.12 -5.43
CA ALA A 481 14.81 -8.31 -5.73
C ALA A 481 16.01 -8.75 -4.87
N SER A 482 17.21 -8.57 -5.41
CA SER A 482 18.45 -8.82 -4.69
C SER A 482 19.30 -7.56 -4.59
N LEU A 483 19.90 -7.32 -3.43
CA LEU A 483 20.87 -6.24 -3.26
C LEU A 483 22.17 -6.58 -3.96
N VAL A 484 22.47 -5.87 -5.06
CA VAL A 484 23.72 -6.10 -5.80
C VAL A 484 24.90 -5.50 -5.05
N ARG A 485 24.78 -4.22 -4.68
CA ARG A 485 25.81 -3.48 -3.94
C ARG A 485 25.27 -2.27 -3.21
N ILE A 486 25.99 -1.86 -2.19
CA ILE A 486 25.79 -0.58 -1.52
C ILE A 486 26.73 0.43 -2.18
N VAL A 487 26.15 1.44 -2.85
CA VAL A 487 26.93 2.44 -3.60
C VAL A 487 27.60 3.41 -2.65
N SER A 488 26.83 3.98 -1.71
CA SER A 488 27.34 4.93 -0.71
C SER A 488 26.40 5.04 0.48
N LEU A 489 26.95 5.37 1.64
CA LEU A 489 26.15 5.91 2.76
C LEU A 489 25.91 7.39 2.54
N LEU A 490 24.76 7.86 3.01
CA LEU A 490 24.41 9.26 3.00
C LEU A 490 24.52 9.83 4.41
N ASP A 491 25.19 10.96 4.53
CA ASP A 491 25.25 11.69 5.80
C ASP A 491 23.87 12.26 6.13
N GLN A 492 23.41 11.97 7.33
CA GLN A 492 22.05 12.30 7.77
C GLN A 492 21.77 13.79 7.91
N LYS A 493 22.81 14.61 8.05
CA LYS A 493 22.66 16.07 8.22
C LYS A 493 22.76 16.81 6.91
N THR A 494 23.66 16.36 6.03
CA THR A 494 23.99 17.05 4.79
C THR A 494 23.42 16.38 3.55
N GLY A 495 22.95 15.12 3.65
CA GLY A 495 22.49 14.30 2.53
C GLY A 495 23.62 13.93 1.55
N LYS A 496 24.87 14.26 1.87
CA LYS A 496 26.03 14.00 0.98
C LYS A 496 26.50 12.57 1.10
N ALA A 497 26.98 12.01 -0.01
CA ALA A 497 27.56 10.69 -0.02
C ALA A 497 28.85 10.63 0.80
N SER A 498 28.97 9.61 1.66
CA SER A 498 30.21 9.33 2.39
C SER A 498 31.27 8.74 1.44
N ALA A 499 32.52 9.11 1.63
CA ALA A 499 33.65 8.54 0.88
C ALA A 499 33.88 7.04 1.16
N ARG A 500 33.41 6.53 2.31
CA ARG A 500 33.53 5.11 2.67
C ARG A 500 32.42 4.28 2.04
N LYS A 501 32.79 3.23 1.31
CA LYS A 501 31.85 2.21 0.83
C LYS A 501 31.51 1.26 1.99
N PRO A 502 30.28 1.22 2.47
CA PRO A 502 29.91 0.34 3.57
C PRO A 502 29.81 -1.12 3.08
N ARG A 503 30.11 -2.05 3.98
CA ARG A 503 29.90 -3.49 3.72
C ARG A 503 28.49 -3.95 4.09
N MET A 504 27.81 -3.21 4.95
CA MET A 504 26.48 -3.52 5.46
C MET A 504 25.74 -2.23 5.80
N LEU A 505 24.41 -2.33 5.86
CA LEU A 505 23.54 -1.26 6.36
C LEU A 505 22.90 -1.70 7.68
N THR A 506 22.88 -0.78 8.65
CA THR A 506 22.22 -0.96 9.94
C THR A 506 20.99 -0.07 10.04
N ALA A 507 20.20 -0.28 11.11
CA ALA A 507 18.98 0.50 11.34
C ALA A 507 19.22 2.02 11.26
N ARG A 508 18.26 2.72 10.70
CA ARG A 508 18.21 4.18 10.57
C ARG A 508 19.34 4.79 9.73
N GLN A 509 19.97 4.03 8.86
CA GLN A 509 20.94 4.55 7.90
C GLN A 509 20.26 4.89 6.58
N ALA A 510 20.71 5.99 5.96
CA ALA A 510 20.35 6.35 4.60
C ALA A 510 21.50 5.96 3.66
N ALA A 511 21.17 5.36 2.53
CA ALA A 511 22.16 4.87 1.57
C ALA A 511 21.64 4.92 0.13
N VAL A 512 22.57 4.92 -0.80
CA VAL A 512 22.30 4.62 -2.21
C VAL A 512 22.70 3.17 -2.46
N VAL A 513 21.77 2.41 -3.01
CA VAL A 513 21.95 0.98 -3.29
C VAL A 513 21.56 0.64 -4.71
N GLU A 514 22.15 -0.42 -5.24
CA GLU A 514 21.76 -1.01 -6.52
C GLU A 514 21.09 -2.35 -6.26
N VAL A 515 19.88 -2.51 -6.83
CA VAL A 515 19.08 -3.73 -6.72
C VAL A 515 18.82 -4.31 -8.09
N ARG A 516 18.85 -5.63 -8.21
CA ARG A 516 18.46 -6.39 -9.39
C ARG A 516 17.10 -7.02 -9.13
N LEU A 517 16.20 -6.90 -10.09
CA LEU A 517 14.85 -7.42 -10.05
C LEU A 517 14.80 -8.77 -10.78
N GLU A 518 14.01 -9.70 -10.28
CA GLU A 518 13.79 -11.00 -10.89
C GLU A 518 12.98 -10.89 -12.20
N ARG A 519 12.05 -9.95 -12.25
CA ARG A 519 11.27 -9.60 -13.44
C ARG A 519 11.22 -8.09 -13.65
N GLU A 520 10.95 -7.69 -14.87
CA GLU A 520 10.84 -6.29 -15.24
C GLU A 520 9.65 -5.59 -14.56
N VAL A 521 9.88 -4.35 -14.13
CA VAL A 521 8.88 -3.50 -13.44
C VAL A 521 8.82 -2.14 -14.12
N CYS A 522 7.58 -1.64 -14.28
CA CYS A 522 7.33 -0.28 -14.77
C CYS A 522 7.61 0.71 -13.65
N VAL A 523 8.59 1.59 -13.81
CA VAL A 523 8.95 2.63 -12.83
C VAL A 523 9.42 3.89 -13.52
N GLU A 524 9.40 5.00 -12.81
CA GLU A 524 10.05 6.25 -13.23
C GLU A 524 10.98 6.76 -12.14
N GLU A 525 11.96 7.57 -12.53
CA GLU A 525 12.79 8.27 -11.56
C GLU A 525 11.91 9.20 -10.70
N PHE A 526 12.15 9.24 -9.41
CA PHE A 526 11.36 10.04 -8.48
C PHE A 526 11.28 11.52 -8.84
N GLY A 527 12.37 12.06 -9.43
CA GLY A 527 12.41 13.44 -9.92
C GLY A 527 11.45 13.72 -11.08
N THR A 528 11.10 12.69 -11.87
CA THR A 528 10.20 12.80 -13.02
C THR A 528 8.74 12.63 -12.58
N LEU A 529 8.46 11.55 -11.84
CA LEU A 529 7.12 11.27 -11.35
C LEU A 529 7.17 10.58 -9.98
N LYS A 530 6.87 11.35 -8.93
CA LYS A 530 6.98 10.90 -7.53
C LYS A 530 6.22 9.61 -7.26
N ALA A 531 5.02 9.45 -7.80
CA ALA A 531 4.17 8.29 -7.53
C ALA A 531 4.75 6.97 -8.07
N LEU A 532 5.38 6.96 -9.25
CA LEU A 532 6.00 5.77 -9.85
C LEU A 532 7.48 5.62 -9.47
N GLY A 533 8.05 6.59 -8.74
CA GLY A 533 9.45 6.58 -8.31
C GLY A 533 9.66 6.16 -6.85
N ARG A 534 8.65 5.62 -6.15
CA ARG A 534 8.75 5.15 -4.77
C ARG A 534 8.95 3.66 -4.73
N ALA A 535 9.78 3.18 -3.80
CA ALA A 535 10.07 1.76 -3.63
C ALA A 535 10.12 1.39 -2.14
N PHE A 536 9.63 0.20 -1.82
CA PHE A 536 9.61 -0.36 -0.48
C PHE A 536 10.26 -1.74 -0.52
N LEU A 537 11.18 -1.98 0.39
CA LEU A 537 11.88 -3.26 0.51
C LEU A 537 11.34 -3.99 1.73
N ARG A 538 10.85 -5.20 1.53
CA ARG A 538 10.32 -6.06 2.59
C ARG A 538 11.12 -7.35 2.69
N SER A 539 11.35 -7.81 3.90
CA SER A 539 12.00 -9.08 4.18
C SER A 539 11.37 -9.72 5.41
N GLN A 540 11.14 -11.02 5.37
CA GLN A 540 10.59 -11.79 6.49
C GLN A 540 9.30 -11.19 7.07
N GLY A 541 8.41 -10.72 6.19
CA GLY A 541 7.10 -10.16 6.58
C GLY A 541 7.13 -8.74 7.15
N SER A 542 8.30 -8.07 7.21
CA SER A 542 8.45 -6.71 7.72
C SER A 542 9.03 -5.77 6.66
N THR A 543 8.66 -4.50 6.71
CA THR A 543 9.27 -3.46 5.87
C THR A 543 10.64 -3.09 6.43
N VAL A 544 11.71 -3.37 5.69
CA VAL A 544 13.10 -3.15 6.13
C VAL A 544 13.66 -1.83 5.66
N ALA A 545 13.20 -1.33 4.51
CA ALA A 545 13.61 -0.01 4.02
C ALA A 545 12.53 0.62 3.15
N VAL A 546 12.51 1.94 3.16
CA VAL A 546 11.71 2.77 2.26
C VAL A 546 12.65 3.62 1.41
N GLY A 547 12.27 3.89 0.17
CA GLY A 547 13.17 4.64 -0.70
C GLY A 547 12.53 5.16 -1.97
N VAL A 548 13.39 5.72 -2.81
CA VAL A 548 13.01 6.30 -4.09
C VAL A 548 13.97 5.86 -5.18
N VAL A 549 13.45 5.73 -6.39
CA VAL A 549 14.22 5.42 -7.59
C VAL A 549 15.00 6.67 -7.99
N THR A 550 16.33 6.60 -7.93
CA THR A 550 17.22 7.68 -8.39
C THR A 550 17.61 7.51 -9.84
N ARG A 551 17.73 6.26 -10.28
CA ARG A 551 18.06 5.95 -11.66
C ARG A 551 17.51 4.59 -12.07
N VAL A 552 16.97 4.50 -13.29
CA VAL A 552 16.62 3.25 -13.96
C VAL A 552 17.85 2.76 -14.70
N VAL A 553 18.37 1.59 -14.30
CA VAL A 553 19.54 0.99 -14.96
C VAL A 553 19.03 0.04 -16.03
N GLN A 554 19.20 0.45 -17.30
CA GLN A 554 18.95 -0.45 -18.42
C GLN A 554 20.14 -1.38 -18.55
N VAL A 555 19.92 -2.68 -18.41
CA VAL A 555 20.92 -3.68 -18.77
C VAL A 555 21.00 -3.68 -20.30
N GLN A 556 22.05 -3.08 -20.85
CA GLN A 556 22.37 -3.20 -22.27
C GLN A 556 22.55 -4.68 -22.57
N GLY A 557 21.73 -5.21 -23.48
CA GLY A 557 21.54 -6.62 -23.69
C GLY A 557 22.84 -7.38 -24.04
N GLU A 558 23.14 -8.37 -23.23
CA GLU A 558 23.97 -9.54 -23.58
C GLU A 558 23.26 -10.49 -24.58
N ARG A 559 22.32 -9.98 -25.39
CA ARG A 559 21.61 -10.80 -26.40
C ARG A 559 22.23 -10.76 -27.79
N ALA A 560 23.43 -10.22 -27.97
CA ALA A 560 24.06 -10.12 -29.29
C ALA A 560 25.26 -11.04 -29.52
N GLU A 561 25.71 -11.86 -28.57
CA GLU A 561 26.91 -12.69 -28.73
C GLU A 561 26.70 -14.21 -28.68
N GLN A 562 25.49 -14.71 -28.70
CA GLN A 562 25.23 -16.16 -28.80
C GLN A 562 24.58 -16.59 -30.12
N ALA A 563 24.63 -15.78 -31.16
CA ALA A 563 24.20 -16.10 -32.52
C ALA A 563 25.24 -15.67 -33.56
N SER A 564 26.49 -16.06 -33.35
CA SER A 564 27.52 -16.09 -34.41
C SER A 564 28.24 -17.43 -34.38
#